data_2166063a5b9ad3dafd416df24cdd4095
#
_entry.id   2166063a5b9ad3dafd416df24cdd4095
#
_cell.length_a   1.000
_cell.length_b   1.000
_cell.length_c   1.000
_cell.angle_alpha   90.00
_cell.angle_beta   90.00
_cell.angle_gamma   90.00
#
_symmetry.space_group_name_H-M   'P 1'
#
loop_
_entity.id
_entity.type
_entity.pdbx_description
1 polymer ?
#
loop_
_entity_poly.entity_id
_entity_poly.type
_entity_poly.pdbx_seq_one_letter_code
_entity_poly.pdbx_strand_id
1 'polypeptide(L)'
;MRLPPHLTHGAGELHRAIIEQAQDAVILADREGVILLWNRGAEIIFGWGAQEAIGQNLSLIIPEKFRRAHDEGFHRAVQTGQMRHDGRVMTTRAQHKWGCRLYVDLSFGLLKDDNGVVTGVFAIGRDGTARHLEEVARRVEAEAHADH
;
A
#
# COMPACT_ATOMS: atom_id res chain seq x y z
N MET A 1 7.18 25.34 -2.14
CA MET A 1 5.97 25.91 -1.52
C MET A 1 6.34 26.52 -0.16
N ARG A 2 5.99 27.78 0.03
CA ARG A 2 6.21 28.44 1.33
C ARG A 2 5.05 28.13 2.26
N LEU A 3 5.34 27.59 3.43
CA LEU A 3 4.33 27.38 4.45
C LEU A 3 4.13 28.66 5.28
N PRO A 4 2.89 28.92 5.73
CA PRO A 4 2.63 30.01 6.66
C PRO A 4 3.49 29.88 7.92
N PRO A 5 3.86 31.01 8.60
CA PRO A 5 4.75 30.96 9.78
C PRO A 5 4.30 30.02 10.90
N HIS A 6 2.98 29.84 11.08
CA HIS A 6 2.44 28.97 12.11
C HIS A 6 2.56 27.47 11.78
N LEU A 7 2.94 27.12 10.55
CA LEU A 7 3.16 25.74 10.08
C LEU A 7 4.63 25.40 9.88
N THR A 8 5.55 26.31 10.27
CA THR A 8 6.98 26.14 10.04
C THR A 8 7.75 25.44 11.17
N HIS A 9 7.10 24.59 11.94
CA HIS A 9 7.79 23.72 12.90
C HIS A 9 8.54 22.59 12.19
N GLY A 10 9.61 22.91 11.50
CA GLY A 10 10.38 21.92 10.77
C GLY A 10 9.57 21.22 9.65
N ALA A 11 10.04 21.29 8.41
CA ALA A 11 9.36 20.66 7.28
C ALA A 11 9.16 19.15 7.51
N GLY A 12 10.13 18.49 8.18
CA GLY A 12 10.05 17.06 8.50
C GLY A 12 8.92 16.71 9.45
N GLU A 13 8.69 17.51 10.48
CA GLU A 13 7.60 17.27 11.45
C GLU A 13 6.22 17.41 10.80
N LEU A 14 6.06 18.39 9.92
CA LEU A 14 4.80 18.61 9.22
C LEU A 14 4.50 17.46 8.25
N HIS A 15 5.46 17.04 7.46
CA HIS A 15 5.33 15.90 6.56
C HIS A 15 4.98 14.62 7.32
N ARG A 16 5.66 14.40 8.43
CA ARG A 16 5.40 13.27 9.31
C ARG A 16 3.98 13.28 9.86
N ALA A 17 3.52 14.44 10.35
CA ALA A 17 2.17 14.58 10.89
C ALA A 17 1.10 14.30 9.83
N ILE A 18 1.29 14.78 8.61
CA ILE A 18 0.37 14.53 7.50
C ILE A 18 0.30 13.03 7.19
N ILE A 19 1.45 12.38 7.06
CA ILE A 19 1.53 10.95 6.76
C ILE A 19 0.88 10.13 7.87
N GLU A 20 1.21 10.41 9.13
CA GLU A 20 0.68 9.68 10.29
C GLU A 20 -0.84 9.80 10.41
N GLN A 21 -1.41 10.96 10.10
CA GLN A 21 -2.84 11.24 10.28
C GLN A 21 -3.68 10.98 9.03
N ALA A 22 -3.07 10.72 7.89
CA ALA A 22 -3.81 10.46 6.65
C ALA A 22 -4.75 9.24 6.81
N GLN A 23 -5.94 9.36 6.26
CA GLN A 23 -6.94 8.29 6.28
C GLN A 23 -6.61 7.16 5.31
N ASP A 24 -5.94 7.49 4.21
CA ASP A 24 -5.40 6.48 3.31
C ASP A 24 -4.22 5.78 3.99
N ALA A 25 -4.03 4.51 3.70
CA ALA A 25 -2.86 3.78 4.18
C ALA A 25 -1.61 4.34 3.53
N VAL A 26 -0.57 4.56 4.32
CA VAL A 26 0.78 4.87 3.83
C VAL A 26 1.73 3.87 4.49
N ILE A 27 2.35 3.06 3.65
CA ILE A 27 3.23 1.97 4.09
C ILE A 27 4.57 2.15 3.38
N LEU A 28 5.66 2.07 4.13
CA LEU A 28 7.01 2.06 3.59
C LEU A 28 7.71 0.78 4.04
N ALA A 29 8.37 0.11 3.11
CA ALA A 29 9.21 -1.04 3.38
C ALA A 29 10.63 -0.80 2.87
N ASP A 30 11.60 -1.43 3.49
CA ASP A 30 12.98 -1.42 3.03
C ASP A 30 13.17 -2.39 1.83
N ARG A 31 14.40 -2.55 1.39
CA ARG A 31 14.75 -3.39 0.23
C ARG A 31 14.42 -4.87 0.43
N GLU A 32 14.35 -5.33 1.66
CA GLU A 32 14.04 -6.70 2.04
C GLU A 32 12.56 -6.92 2.34
N GLY A 33 11.74 -5.87 2.22
CA GLY A 33 10.32 -5.94 2.50
C GLY A 33 9.96 -5.79 3.97
N VAL A 34 10.89 -5.33 4.81
CA VAL A 34 10.62 -5.04 6.22
C VAL A 34 9.92 -3.70 6.35
N ILE A 35 8.80 -3.68 7.04
CA ILE A 35 7.97 -2.49 7.21
C ILE A 35 8.68 -1.47 8.11
N LEU A 36 8.87 -0.27 7.59
CA LEU A 36 9.50 0.86 8.27
C LEU A 36 8.51 1.93 8.70
N LEU A 37 7.40 2.06 7.98
CA LEU A 37 6.38 3.07 8.23
C LEU A 37 5.00 2.44 8.03
N TRP A 38 4.11 2.75 8.97
CA TRP A 38 2.75 2.22 9.00
C TRP A 38 1.88 3.26 9.69
N ASN A 39 1.10 3.99 8.91
CA ASN A 39 0.33 5.11 9.42
C ASN A 39 -1.02 4.71 10.00
N ARG A 40 -1.80 5.67 10.44
CA ARG A 40 -3.14 5.45 10.99
C ARG A 40 -4.08 4.80 9.97
N GLY A 41 -4.04 5.24 8.72
CA GLY A 41 -4.85 4.64 7.65
C GLY A 41 -4.56 3.15 7.49
N ALA A 42 -3.29 2.76 7.54
CA ALA A 42 -2.90 1.35 7.48
C ALA A 42 -3.42 0.56 8.69
N GLU A 43 -3.37 1.15 9.88
CA GLU A 43 -3.92 0.51 11.09
C GLU A 43 -5.40 0.21 10.95
N ILE A 44 -6.17 1.18 10.45
CA ILE A 44 -7.62 1.05 10.28
C ILE A 44 -7.95 0.00 9.22
N ILE A 45 -7.26 0.03 8.08
CA ILE A 45 -7.57 -0.85 6.95
C ILE A 45 -7.17 -2.29 7.22
N PHE A 46 -5.95 -2.51 7.73
CA PHE A 46 -5.39 -3.86 7.89
C PHE A 46 -5.58 -4.46 9.27
N GLY A 47 -5.93 -3.64 10.27
CA GLY A 47 -6.18 -4.10 11.63
C GLY A 47 -4.94 -4.31 12.49
N TRP A 48 -3.74 -4.16 11.93
CA TRP A 48 -2.49 -4.22 12.68
C TRP A 48 -2.12 -2.83 13.16
N GLY A 49 -1.75 -2.68 14.43
CA GLY A 49 -1.19 -1.44 14.93
C GLY A 49 0.24 -1.23 14.42
N ALA A 50 0.69 0.03 14.38
CA ALA A 50 2.05 0.35 13.94
C ALA A 50 3.11 -0.39 14.77
N GLN A 51 2.89 -0.51 16.08
CA GLN A 51 3.81 -1.25 16.97
C GLN A 51 3.90 -2.72 16.64
N GLU A 52 2.85 -3.31 16.08
CA GLU A 52 2.81 -4.70 15.65
C GLU A 52 3.43 -4.89 14.27
N ALA A 53 3.16 -3.96 13.35
CA ALA A 53 3.52 -4.09 11.93
C ALA A 53 4.96 -3.67 11.64
N ILE A 54 5.44 -2.57 12.23
CA ILE A 54 6.80 -2.07 11.98
C ILE A 54 7.82 -3.11 12.45
N GLY A 55 8.75 -3.44 11.56
CA GLY A 55 9.74 -4.49 11.79
C GLY A 55 9.32 -5.86 11.25
N GLN A 56 8.06 -6.04 10.88
CA GLN A 56 7.58 -7.25 10.24
C GLN A 56 7.72 -7.15 8.72
N ASN A 57 7.67 -8.28 8.04
CA ASN A 57 7.68 -8.32 6.58
C ASN A 57 6.31 -7.99 6.01
N LEU A 58 6.26 -7.41 4.82
CA LEU A 58 5.02 -7.11 4.10
C LEU A 58 4.12 -8.33 3.91
N SER A 59 4.68 -9.54 3.96
CA SER A 59 3.89 -10.78 3.90
C SER A 59 2.80 -10.85 4.96
N LEU A 60 2.91 -10.05 6.02
CA LEU A 60 1.90 -9.90 7.06
C LEU A 60 0.49 -9.66 6.50
N ILE A 61 0.39 -8.87 5.44
CA ILE A 61 -0.89 -8.51 4.81
C ILE A 61 -1.13 -9.19 3.47
N ILE A 62 -0.22 -10.05 3.03
CA ILE A 62 -0.34 -10.76 1.76
C ILE A 62 -0.87 -12.17 2.03
N PRO A 63 -1.99 -12.58 1.43
CA PRO A 63 -2.48 -13.96 1.56
C PRO A 63 -1.39 -14.94 1.13
N GLU A 64 -1.29 -16.06 1.84
CA GLU A 64 -0.22 -17.05 1.66
C GLU A 64 -0.02 -17.47 0.20
N LYS A 65 -1.11 -17.71 -0.51
CA LYS A 65 -1.06 -18.14 -1.93
C LYS A 65 -0.47 -17.11 -2.88
N PHE A 66 -0.40 -15.83 -2.46
CA PHE A 66 0.15 -14.75 -3.28
C PHE A 66 1.55 -14.30 -2.84
N ARG A 67 2.07 -14.82 -1.73
CA ARG A 67 3.35 -14.37 -1.15
C ARG A 67 4.52 -14.55 -2.11
N ARG A 68 4.60 -15.70 -2.75
CA ARG A 68 5.69 -15.98 -3.68
C ARG A 68 5.72 -15.00 -4.85
N ALA A 69 4.58 -14.80 -5.49
CA ALA A 69 4.47 -13.87 -6.61
C ALA A 69 4.76 -12.42 -6.18
N HIS A 70 4.28 -12.04 -4.99
CA HIS A 70 4.57 -10.73 -4.40
C HIS A 70 6.07 -10.55 -4.17
N ASP A 71 6.73 -11.51 -3.56
CA ASP A 71 8.16 -11.46 -3.27
C ASP A 71 8.99 -11.35 -4.55
N GLU A 72 8.65 -12.14 -5.57
CA GLU A 72 9.33 -12.08 -6.86
C GLU A 72 9.19 -10.71 -7.52
N GLY A 73 7.98 -10.15 -7.53
CA GLY A 73 7.73 -8.81 -8.07
C GLY A 73 8.43 -7.72 -7.29
N PHE A 74 8.42 -7.82 -5.97
CA PHE A 74 9.10 -6.89 -5.08
C PHE A 74 10.61 -6.86 -5.33
N HIS A 75 11.25 -8.02 -5.35
CA HIS A 75 12.69 -8.13 -5.59
C HIS A 75 13.07 -7.61 -6.99
N ARG A 76 12.26 -7.90 -7.98
CA ARG A 76 12.48 -7.39 -9.33
C ARG A 76 12.44 -5.86 -9.38
N ALA A 77 11.45 -5.24 -8.72
CA ALA A 77 11.33 -3.78 -8.65
C ALA A 77 12.53 -3.15 -7.93
N VAL A 78 12.98 -3.75 -6.84
CA VAL A 78 14.15 -3.29 -6.08
C VAL A 78 15.42 -3.38 -6.92
N GLN A 79 15.63 -4.48 -7.64
CA GLN A 79 16.83 -4.71 -8.42
C GLN A 79 16.87 -3.86 -9.70
N THR A 80 15.75 -3.73 -10.39
CA THR A 80 15.69 -3.02 -11.68
C THR A 80 15.44 -1.52 -11.51
N GLY A 81 14.89 -1.09 -10.37
CA GLY A 81 14.49 0.30 -10.17
C GLY A 81 13.27 0.70 -10.99
N GLN A 82 12.51 -0.27 -11.47
CA GLN A 82 11.33 -0.06 -12.29
C GLN A 82 10.15 -0.85 -11.76
N MET A 83 8.97 -0.24 -11.79
CA MET A 83 7.73 -0.87 -11.41
C MET A 83 6.84 -1.09 -12.63
N ARG A 84 6.19 -2.25 -12.68
CA ARG A 84 5.33 -2.66 -13.80
C ARG A 84 4.12 -1.72 -13.98
N HIS A 85 3.62 -1.17 -12.89
CA HIS A 85 2.41 -0.36 -12.86
C HIS A 85 2.68 1.06 -12.35
N ASP A 86 3.81 1.63 -12.75
CA ASP A 86 4.23 2.95 -12.31
C ASP A 86 3.14 4.00 -12.61
N GLY A 87 2.81 4.79 -11.58
CA GLY A 87 1.83 5.86 -11.69
C GLY A 87 0.37 5.43 -11.75
N ARG A 88 0.06 4.15 -11.63
CA ARG A 88 -1.32 3.65 -11.65
C ARG A 88 -1.77 3.14 -10.29
N VAL A 89 -3.07 3.34 -10.01
CA VAL A 89 -3.72 2.72 -8.86
C VAL A 89 -4.16 1.32 -9.25
N MET A 90 -3.75 0.34 -8.46
CA MET A 90 -4.05 -1.07 -8.68
C MET A 90 -4.93 -1.60 -7.57
N THR A 91 -5.97 -2.36 -7.91
CA THR A 91 -6.73 -3.12 -6.92
C THR A 91 -5.95 -4.39 -6.57
N THR A 92 -5.49 -4.45 -5.34
CA THR A 92 -4.60 -5.50 -4.85
C THR A 92 -5.30 -6.32 -3.77
N ARG A 93 -5.11 -7.64 -3.80
CA ARG A 93 -5.64 -8.54 -2.79
C ARG A 93 -4.77 -8.48 -1.53
N ALA A 94 -5.40 -8.25 -0.38
CA ALA A 94 -4.72 -8.23 0.92
C ALA A 94 -5.51 -8.99 1.96
N GLN A 95 -4.94 -9.14 3.15
CA GLN A 95 -5.54 -9.85 4.26
C GLN A 95 -5.52 -9.01 5.52
N HIS A 96 -6.68 -8.89 6.17
CA HIS A 96 -6.83 -8.25 7.47
C HIS A 96 -6.22 -9.13 8.57
N LYS A 97 -5.84 -8.52 9.70
CA LYS A 97 -5.33 -9.23 10.89
C LYS A 97 -6.22 -10.41 11.29
N TRP A 98 -7.52 -10.26 11.20
CA TRP A 98 -8.48 -11.31 11.58
C TRP A 98 -8.77 -12.31 10.47
N GLY A 99 -8.02 -12.27 9.37
CA GLY A 99 -8.15 -13.21 8.26
C GLY A 99 -9.16 -12.79 7.19
N CYS A 100 -9.87 -11.69 7.37
CA CYS A 100 -10.83 -11.21 6.37
C CYS A 100 -10.13 -10.80 5.08
N ARG A 101 -10.77 -11.11 3.95
CA ARG A 101 -10.30 -10.74 2.64
C ARG A 101 -10.48 -9.25 2.40
N LEU A 102 -9.42 -8.59 1.94
CA LEU A 102 -9.44 -7.19 1.57
C LEU A 102 -9.07 -7.02 0.10
N TYR A 103 -9.66 -6.03 -0.53
CA TYR A 103 -9.23 -5.50 -1.82
C TYR A 103 -8.85 -4.05 -1.58
N VAL A 104 -7.58 -3.72 -1.81
CA VAL A 104 -7.06 -2.38 -1.53
C VAL A 104 -6.60 -1.73 -2.84
N ASP A 105 -7.00 -0.48 -3.01
CA ASP A 105 -6.62 0.31 -4.18
C ASP A 105 -5.36 1.07 -3.83
N LEU A 106 -4.22 0.60 -4.32
CA LEU A 106 -2.91 1.10 -3.97
C LEU A 106 -2.17 1.62 -5.19
N SER A 107 -1.48 2.73 -5.02
CA SER A 107 -0.39 3.16 -5.88
C SER A 107 0.92 2.85 -5.17
N PHE A 108 1.94 2.53 -5.96
CA PHE A 108 3.26 2.14 -5.45
C PHE A 108 4.31 3.09 -5.98
N GLY A 109 5.34 3.31 -5.20
CA GLY A 109 6.49 4.11 -5.60
C GLY A 109 7.78 3.57 -5.01
N LEU A 110 8.89 3.94 -5.65
CA LEU A 110 10.22 3.57 -5.21
C LEU A 110 10.93 4.80 -4.67
N LEU A 111 11.54 4.67 -3.50
CA LEU A 111 12.49 5.65 -3.00
C LEU A 111 13.86 5.28 -3.54
N LYS A 112 14.56 6.26 -4.09
CA LYS A 112 15.90 6.06 -4.65
C LYS A 112 16.85 7.08 -4.02
N ASP A 113 18.11 6.66 -3.86
CA ASP A 113 19.18 7.57 -3.44
C ASP A 113 19.67 8.41 -4.62
N ASP A 114 20.69 9.25 -4.39
CA ASP A 114 21.26 10.13 -5.42
C ASP A 114 21.89 9.36 -6.58
N ASN A 115 22.23 8.09 -6.37
CA ASN A 115 22.81 7.21 -7.40
C ASN A 115 21.75 6.39 -8.14
N GLY A 116 20.47 6.60 -7.84
CA GLY A 116 19.37 5.86 -8.45
C GLY A 116 19.14 4.46 -7.87
N VAL A 117 19.81 4.13 -6.77
CA VAL A 117 19.64 2.84 -6.10
C VAL A 117 18.38 2.89 -5.24
N VAL A 118 17.53 1.88 -5.37
CA VAL A 118 16.29 1.77 -4.59
C VAL A 118 16.63 1.55 -3.10
N THR A 119 16.10 2.41 -2.25
CA THR A 119 16.28 2.35 -0.80
C THR A 119 15.02 1.91 -0.08
N GLY A 120 13.89 2.01 -0.72
CA GLY A 120 12.60 1.60 -0.15
C GLY A 120 11.50 1.55 -1.19
N VAL A 121 10.41 0.92 -0.80
CA VAL A 121 9.19 0.82 -1.62
C VAL A 121 8.03 1.30 -0.76
N PHE A 122 7.19 2.18 -1.29
CA PHE A 122 6.02 2.65 -0.55
C PHE A 122 4.74 2.34 -1.31
N ALA A 123 3.66 2.22 -0.55
CA ALA A 123 2.30 2.02 -1.05
C ALA A 123 1.38 3.04 -0.38
N ILE A 124 0.51 3.65 -1.17
CA ILE A 124 -0.48 4.61 -0.68
C ILE A 124 -1.82 4.24 -1.30
N GLY A 125 -2.86 4.21 -0.48
CA GLY A 125 -4.20 3.98 -0.99
C GLY A 125 -5.24 3.66 0.06
N ARG A 126 -6.35 3.12 -0.38
CA ARG A 126 -7.56 2.94 0.44
C ARG A 126 -8.18 1.58 0.28
N ASP A 127 -9.06 1.25 1.23
CA ASP A 127 -9.85 0.02 1.15
C ASP A 127 -10.88 0.16 0.02
N GLY A 128 -10.75 -0.71 -0.98
CA GLY A 128 -11.64 -0.78 -2.13
C GLY A 128 -12.53 -2.01 -2.12
N THR A 129 -12.65 -2.70 -0.99
CA THR A 129 -13.38 -3.97 -0.90
C THR A 129 -14.83 -3.83 -1.32
N ALA A 130 -15.57 -2.88 -0.75
CA ALA A 130 -16.98 -2.67 -1.09
C ALA A 130 -17.17 -2.34 -2.57
N ARG A 131 -16.37 -1.43 -3.12
CA ARG A 131 -16.42 -1.06 -4.52
C ARG A 131 -16.13 -2.26 -5.44
N HIS A 132 -15.09 -3.02 -5.11
CA HIS A 132 -14.70 -4.19 -5.89
C HIS A 132 -15.80 -5.25 -5.94
N LEU A 133 -16.41 -5.55 -4.79
CA LEU A 133 -17.50 -6.52 -4.71
C LEU A 133 -18.73 -6.08 -5.49
N GLU A 134 -19.05 -4.78 -5.49
CA GLU A 134 -20.13 -4.22 -6.30
C GLU A 134 -19.85 -4.37 -7.80
N GLU A 135 -18.63 -4.11 -8.24
CA GLU A 135 -18.24 -4.29 -9.64
C GLU A 135 -18.34 -5.74 -10.08
N VAL A 136 -17.91 -6.67 -9.23
CA VAL A 136 -18.03 -8.11 -9.49
C VAL A 136 -19.50 -8.52 -9.61
N ALA A 137 -20.35 -8.06 -8.70
CA ALA A 137 -21.79 -8.33 -8.74
C ALA A 137 -22.43 -7.80 -10.01
N ARG A 138 -22.08 -6.59 -10.44
CA ARG A 138 -22.59 -6.02 -11.70
C ARG A 138 -22.16 -6.82 -12.93
N ARG A 139 -20.93 -7.30 -12.96
CA ARG A 139 -20.43 -8.15 -14.05
C ARG A 139 -21.19 -9.49 -14.12
N VAL A 140 -21.43 -10.11 -12.98
CA VAL A 140 -22.19 -11.35 -12.89
C VAL A 140 -23.63 -11.14 -13.41
N GLU A 141 -24.29 -10.05 -13.01
CA GLU A 141 -25.62 -9.71 -13.52
C GLU A 141 -25.63 -9.46 -15.04
N ALA A 142 -24.66 -8.72 -15.54
CA ALA A 142 -24.54 -8.42 -16.97
C ALA A 142 -24.33 -9.70 -17.78
N GLU A 143 -23.49 -10.63 -17.32
CA GLU A 143 -23.27 -11.92 -17.95
C GLU A 143 -24.54 -12.79 -17.94
N ALA A 144 -25.27 -12.81 -16.81
CA ALA A 144 -26.52 -13.53 -16.71
C ALA A 144 -27.59 -13.00 -17.68
N HIS A 145 -27.65 -11.68 -17.88
CA HIS A 145 -28.58 -11.05 -18.84
C HIS A 145 -28.15 -11.26 -20.29
N ALA A 146 -26.87 -11.38 -20.57
CA ALA A 146 -26.34 -11.62 -21.90
C ALA A 146 -26.65 -13.02 -22.43
N ASP A 147 -26.84 -14.01 -21.56
CA ASP A 147 -27.14 -15.39 -21.89
C ASP A 147 -28.64 -15.63 -22.14
N HIS A 148 -29.46 -14.60 -22.06
CA HIS A 148 -30.88 -14.66 -22.40
C HIS A 148 -31.13 -13.88 -23.72
#